data_b532538ab09ecbb54de4a4c79d6c3cdb
#
_entry.id   b532538ab09ecbb54de4a4c79d6c3cdb
#
_cell.length_a   1.000
_cell.length_b   1.000
_cell.length_c   1.000
_cell.angle_alpha   90.00
_cell.angle_beta   90.00
_cell.angle_gamma   90.00
#
_symmetry.space_group_name_H-M   'P 1'
#
loop_
_entity.id
_entity.type
_entity.pdbx_description
1 polymer ?
#
loop_
_entity_poly.entity_id
_entity_poly.type
_entity_poly.pdbx_seq_one_letter_code
_entity_poly.pdbx_strand_id
1 'polypeptide(L)'
;MALHQPKSVKEALSYTPGVSVGTRGASNTYDHLIIRGFAAEGQSQNNYLNGLKLQGNFYNDAVIDPYMLERAEIMRGPVSVLYGKSSPGGLLNMGQQASDHRTAQKKFSLKPVLTACSRLVLTLAMRWMMTAFYSYRLTGLARSANAQQKGSEEQRYAIAPAFTWRPDDKTNFTFLSYFQNEPETGYYGWLPKEGTVEPLPNGKRLPTDFNEGAKNNTYSRNEKMVGYSFDHEFNDTFTVRQNLRFAENKTSQNSVYGYGVCSDPANAYSKQCAALAPADKGHYLARKYVVDDGEAAKLLR
;
A
#
# COMPACT_ATOMS: atom_id res chain seq x y z
N MET A 1 7.23 3.27 -14.79
CA MET A 1 6.43 2.19 -14.18
C MET A 1 6.23 0.98 -15.09
N ALA A 2 6.04 1.13 -16.40
CA ALA A 2 5.74 -0.01 -17.28
C ALA A 2 6.89 -1.04 -17.43
N LEU A 3 8.13 -0.64 -17.32
CA LEU A 3 9.30 -1.53 -17.49
C LEU A 3 9.59 -2.39 -16.25
N HIS A 4 9.48 -1.84 -15.05
CA HIS A 4 9.82 -2.55 -13.81
C HIS A 4 8.63 -3.27 -13.16
N GLN A 5 7.39 -2.95 -13.53
CA GLN A 5 6.14 -3.55 -13.02
C GLN A 5 6.15 -3.77 -11.51
N PRO A 6 6.33 -2.71 -10.71
CA PRO A 6 6.46 -2.81 -9.27
C PRO A 6 5.21 -3.43 -8.65
N LYS A 7 5.40 -4.22 -7.60
CA LYS A 7 4.32 -4.88 -6.85
C LYS A 7 3.67 -3.95 -5.83
N SER A 8 4.39 -2.92 -5.40
CA SER A 8 3.93 -1.94 -4.40
C SER A 8 4.41 -0.54 -4.78
N VAL A 9 3.78 0.49 -4.20
CA VAL A 9 4.20 1.88 -4.41
C VAL A 9 5.60 2.12 -3.83
N LYS A 10 5.93 1.51 -2.69
CA LYS A 10 7.28 1.58 -2.13
C LYS A 10 8.33 1.04 -3.10
N GLU A 11 8.07 -0.07 -3.78
CA GLU A 11 8.98 -0.63 -4.79
C GLU A 11 9.13 0.32 -5.99
N ALA A 12 8.03 0.92 -6.45
CA ALA A 12 8.05 1.90 -7.53
C ALA A 12 8.92 3.13 -7.23
N LEU A 13 9.07 3.49 -5.96
CA LEU A 13 9.80 4.65 -5.47
C LEU A 13 11.20 4.34 -4.95
N SER A 14 11.64 3.07 -5.00
CA SER A 14 12.91 2.61 -4.43
C SER A 14 14.16 3.31 -5.00
N TYR A 15 14.09 3.80 -6.23
CA TYR A 15 15.16 4.53 -6.88
C TYR A 15 15.05 6.06 -6.74
N THR A 16 14.09 6.55 -5.93
CA THR A 16 13.90 8.00 -5.76
C THR A 16 14.88 8.56 -4.73
N PRO A 17 15.75 9.53 -5.10
CA PRO A 17 16.72 10.10 -4.17
C PRO A 17 16.06 10.68 -2.92
N GLY A 18 16.62 10.36 -1.74
CA GLY A 18 16.10 10.82 -0.44
C GLY A 18 14.84 10.11 0.03
N VAL A 19 14.46 9.00 -0.61
CA VAL A 19 13.35 8.12 -0.19
C VAL A 19 13.92 6.77 0.21
N SER A 20 13.58 6.30 1.41
CA SER A 20 13.88 4.96 1.88
C SER A 20 12.59 4.15 2.00
N VAL A 21 12.59 2.94 1.45
CA VAL A 21 11.42 2.07 1.32
C VAL A 21 11.51 0.79 2.14
N GLY A 22 12.67 0.53 2.76
CA GLY A 22 12.99 -0.73 3.43
C GLY A 22 12.59 -0.81 4.90
N THR A 23 11.76 0.08 5.40
CA THR A 23 11.44 0.23 6.84
C THR A 23 10.82 -1.02 7.48
N ARG A 24 10.13 -1.85 6.70
CA ARG A 24 9.46 -3.08 7.13
C ARG A 24 10.08 -4.33 6.50
N GLY A 25 11.30 -4.24 5.99
CA GLY A 25 11.99 -5.37 5.36
C GLY A 25 11.17 -6.00 4.23
N ALA A 26 11.03 -7.31 4.24
CA ALA A 26 10.33 -8.08 3.21
C ALA A 26 8.79 -7.98 3.27
N SER A 27 8.22 -7.37 4.32
CA SER A 27 6.77 -7.19 4.43
C SER A 27 6.24 -6.23 3.36
N ASN A 28 5.26 -6.65 2.58
CA ASN A 28 4.53 -5.83 1.61
C ASN A 28 3.18 -5.35 2.12
N THR A 29 2.88 -5.60 3.37
CA THR A 29 1.61 -5.25 4.00
C THR A 29 1.36 -3.74 4.06
N TYR A 30 2.44 -2.94 4.07
CA TYR A 30 2.38 -1.48 4.18
C TYR A 30 3.26 -0.79 3.14
N ASP A 31 2.79 0.35 2.64
CA ASP A 31 3.56 1.28 1.80
C ASP A 31 4.19 2.41 2.63
N HIS A 32 4.92 2.04 3.69
CA HIS A 32 5.61 3.01 4.52
C HIS A 32 6.88 3.53 3.84
N LEU A 33 7.04 4.85 3.85
CA LEU A 33 8.17 5.56 3.26
C LEU A 33 8.85 6.43 4.29
N ILE A 34 10.18 6.53 4.21
CA ILE A 34 10.96 7.57 4.88
C ILE A 34 11.37 8.57 3.82
N ILE A 35 10.98 9.83 3.97
CA ILE A 35 11.33 10.91 3.05
C ILE A 35 12.25 11.87 3.80
N ARG A 36 13.51 12.02 3.32
CA ARG A 36 14.54 12.87 3.94
C ARG A 36 14.74 12.58 5.44
N GLY A 37 14.70 11.32 5.86
CA GLY A 37 14.86 10.90 7.25
C GLY A 37 13.62 11.01 8.12
N PHE A 38 12.50 11.53 7.60
CA PHE A 38 11.24 11.60 8.32
C PHE A 38 10.36 10.41 7.95
N ALA A 39 10.08 9.55 8.94
CA ALA A 39 9.16 8.43 8.76
C ALA A 39 7.72 8.94 8.65
N ALA A 40 6.97 8.35 7.73
CA ALA A 40 5.55 8.54 7.58
C ALA A 40 4.84 7.25 7.96
N GLU A 41 4.68 7.01 9.26
CA GLU A 41 4.05 5.82 9.81
C GLU A 41 2.76 6.17 10.56
N GLY A 42 1.77 5.29 10.49
CA GLY A 42 0.50 5.40 11.19
C GLY A 42 -0.25 6.69 10.84
N GLN A 43 -0.74 7.41 11.84
CA GLN A 43 -1.48 8.67 11.67
C GLN A 43 -0.66 9.79 11.00
N SER A 44 0.66 9.64 10.94
CA SER A 44 1.58 10.58 10.30
C SER A 44 1.83 10.25 8.83
N GLN A 45 1.17 9.24 8.28
CA GLN A 45 1.29 8.91 6.88
C GLN A 45 1.06 10.12 5.99
N ASN A 46 1.99 10.32 5.08
CA ASN A 46 1.96 11.40 4.10
C ASN A 46 1.60 10.88 2.72
N ASN A 47 0.72 9.89 2.66
CA ASN A 47 0.21 9.33 1.42
C ASN A 47 -1.10 10.00 1.05
N TYR A 48 -1.15 10.55 -0.15
CA TYR A 48 -2.30 11.23 -0.73
C TYR A 48 -2.70 10.51 -2.02
N LEU A 49 -3.98 10.46 -2.27
CA LEU A 49 -4.54 9.98 -3.53
C LEU A 49 -5.43 11.08 -4.11
N ASN A 50 -5.13 11.54 -5.32
CA ASN A 50 -5.83 12.63 -6.01
C ASN A 50 -5.89 13.92 -5.15
N GLY A 51 -4.80 14.22 -4.43
CA GLY A 51 -4.70 15.41 -3.57
C GLY A 51 -5.38 15.29 -2.21
N LEU A 52 -6.11 14.23 -1.93
CA LEU A 52 -6.76 13.98 -0.64
C LEU A 52 -5.96 12.95 0.18
N LYS A 53 -5.75 13.22 1.46
CA LYS A 53 -4.97 12.35 2.34
C LYS A 53 -5.61 10.96 2.45
N LEU A 54 -4.81 9.90 2.29
CA LEU A 54 -5.25 8.55 2.63
C LEU A 54 -5.37 8.42 4.15
N GLN A 55 -6.45 7.80 4.59
CA GLN A 55 -6.70 7.55 6.00
C GLN A 55 -6.15 6.18 6.37
N GLY A 56 -5.65 6.09 7.59
CA GLY A 56 -5.14 4.87 8.15
C GLY A 56 -4.63 5.09 9.57
N ASN A 57 -4.33 4.02 10.24
CA ASN A 57 -3.59 3.99 11.49
C ASN A 57 -2.43 3.01 11.34
N PHE A 58 -1.70 2.75 12.42
CA PHE A 58 -0.50 1.91 12.38
C PHE A 58 -0.73 0.48 11.84
N TYR A 59 -1.94 -0.06 12.02
CA TYR A 59 -2.29 -1.42 11.60
C TYR A 59 -3.25 -1.47 10.41
N ASN A 60 -3.91 -0.36 10.10
CA ASN A 60 -4.96 -0.28 9.10
C ASN A 60 -4.67 0.86 8.12
N ASP A 61 -3.69 0.64 7.25
CA ASP A 61 -3.29 1.58 6.21
C ASP A 61 -3.85 1.18 4.85
N ALA A 62 -4.34 2.18 4.11
CA ALA A 62 -4.72 1.99 2.73
C ALA A 62 -3.47 1.77 1.85
N VAL A 63 -3.49 0.72 1.04
CA VAL A 63 -2.40 0.36 0.12
C VAL A 63 -2.95 0.25 -1.30
N ILE A 64 -2.50 1.13 -2.17
CA ILE A 64 -2.98 1.20 -3.55
C ILE A 64 -2.03 0.44 -4.47
N ASP A 65 -2.57 -0.44 -5.32
CA ASP A 65 -1.72 -1.12 -6.30
C ASP A 65 -1.20 -0.12 -7.36
N PRO A 66 0.12 -0.13 -7.67
CA PRO A 66 0.70 0.77 -8.66
C PRO A 66 0.05 0.69 -10.04
N TYR A 67 -0.56 -0.44 -10.40
CA TYR A 67 -1.25 -0.59 -11.67
C TYR A 67 -2.51 0.30 -11.77
N MET A 68 -3.13 0.63 -10.65
CA MET A 68 -4.29 1.51 -10.58
C MET A 68 -3.93 3.00 -10.66
N LEU A 69 -2.62 3.29 -10.59
CA LEU A 69 -2.10 4.64 -10.59
C LEU A 69 -1.65 5.07 -11.99
N GLU A 70 -1.92 6.31 -12.32
CA GLU A 70 -1.33 7.00 -13.46
C GLU A 70 0.06 7.54 -13.11
N ARG A 71 0.21 8.09 -11.89
CA ARG A 71 1.44 8.69 -11.39
C ARG A 71 1.59 8.53 -9.89
N ALA A 72 2.83 8.57 -9.44
CA ALA A 72 3.21 8.69 -8.04
C ALA A 72 4.32 9.75 -7.94
N GLU A 73 4.09 10.79 -7.18
CA GLU A 73 4.93 11.98 -7.09
C GLU A 73 5.37 12.21 -5.65
N ILE A 74 6.67 12.34 -5.42
CA ILE A 74 7.21 12.77 -4.12
C ILE A 74 7.32 14.30 -4.14
N MET A 75 6.49 14.93 -3.34
CA MET A 75 6.52 16.37 -3.11
C MET A 75 7.40 16.66 -1.89
N ARG A 76 8.48 17.41 -2.10
CA ARG A 76 9.49 17.70 -1.07
C ARG A 76 9.36 19.12 -0.56
N GLY A 77 9.58 19.32 0.74
CA GLY A 77 9.55 20.64 1.37
C GLY A 77 8.23 20.95 2.08
N PRO A 78 7.94 22.22 2.39
CA PRO A 78 6.80 22.67 3.20
C PRO A 78 5.49 22.65 2.41
N VAL A 79 5.06 21.46 2.02
CA VAL A 79 3.83 21.25 1.22
C VAL A 79 2.54 21.37 2.04
N SER A 80 2.65 21.59 3.35
CA SER A 80 1.52 21.74 4.28
C SER A 80 0.59 22.90 3.94
N VAL A 81 1.09 23.90 3.25
CA VAL A 81 0.27 25.06 2.78
C VAL A 81 -0.81 24.60 1.80
N LEU A 82 -0.52 23.61 0.96
CA LEU A 82 -1.45 23.11 -0.06
C LEU A 82 -2.23 21.88 0.40
N TYR A 83 -1.60 21.02 1.21
CA TYR A 83 -2.13 19.68 1.54
C TYR A 83 -2.50 19.52 3.03
N GLY A 84 -2.32 20.58 3.84
CA GLY A 84 -2.57 20.53 5.28
C GLY A 84 -1.46 19.79 6.04
N LYS A 85 -1.80 19.16 7.17
CA LYS A 85 -0.82 18.50 8.05
C LYS A 85 -0.03 17.44 7.30
N SER A 86 1.26 17.67 7.11
CA SER A 86 2.21 16.76 6.49
C SER A 86 3.54 16.70 7.25
N SER A 87 4.35 15.68 7.01
CA SER A 87 5.70 15.57 7.58
C SER A 87 6.65 16.61 6.94
N PRO A 88 7.64 17.12 7.68
CA PRO A 88 8.64 18.05 7.14
C PRO A 88 9.44 17.49 5.97
N GLY A 89 9.61 16.18 5.89
CA GLY A 89 10.32 15.51 4.79
C GLY A 89 9.64 15.66 3.43
N GLY A 90 8.32 15.76 3.43
CA GLY A 90 7.50 15.80 2.23
C GLY A 90 6.32 14.83 2.28
N LEU A 91 5.67 14.65 1.14
CA LEU A 91 4.54 13.74 0.98
C LEU A 91 4.61 12.97 -0.34
N LEU A 92 3.91 11.84 -0.39
CA LEU A 92 3.62 11.09 -1.61
C LEU A 92 2.22 11.45 -2.08
N ASN A 93 2.09 12.00 -3.29
CA ASN A 93 0.81 12.20 -3.97
C ASN A 93 0.68 11.22 -5.13
N MET A 94 -0.35 10.41 -5.09
CA MET A 94 -0.68 9.42 -6.11
C MET A 94 -1.86 9.93 -6.94
N GLY A 95 -1.77 9.78 -8.26
CA GLY A 95 -2.88 10.04 -9.17
C GLY A 95 -3.50 8.72 -9.60
N GLN A 96 -4.79 8.53 -9.34
CA GLN A 96 -5.53 7.37 -9.85
C GLN A 96 -5.70 7.51 -11.37
N GLN A 97 -5.71 6.39 -12.08
CA GLN A 97 -6.03 6.38 -13.52
C GLN A 97 -7.46 6.86 -13.73
N ALA A 98 -7.60 8.09 -14.21
CA ALA A 98 -8.87 8.65 -14.65
C ALA A 98 -9.16 8.30 -16.11
N SER A 99 -10.38 8.54 -16.57
CA SER A 99 -10.70 8.45 -17.98
C SER A 99 -10.08 9.66 -18.71
N ASP A 100 -9.14 9.38 -19.62
CA ASP A 100 -8.56 10.41 -20.48
C ASP A 100 -9.42 10.58 -21.73
N HIS A 101 -9.76 11.84 -22.06
CA HIS A 101 -10.50 12.19 -23.25
C HIS A 101 -9.67 12.02 -24.55
N ARG A 102 -8.34 11.87 -24.43
CA ARG A 102 -7.42 11.84 -25.58
C ARG A 102 -7.19 10.45 -26.17
N THR A 103 -7.39 9.39 -25.38
CA THR A 103 -6.97 8.05 -25.81
C THR A 103 -7.99 6.97 -25.48
N ALA A 104 -8.57 6.34 -26.51
CA ALA A 104 -9.25 5.05 -26.35
C ALA A 104 -8.18 3.96 -26.20
N GLN A 105 -8.14 3.30 -25.07
CA GLN A 105 -7.19 2.22 -24.79
C GLN A 105 -7.93 0.94 -24.44
N LYS A 106 -7.54 -0.15 -25.10
CA LYS A 106 -7.90 -1.50 -24.69
C LYS A 106 -6.61 -2.24 -24.35
N LYS A 107 -6.38 -2.52 -23.10
CA LYS A 107 -5.22 -3.28 -22.66
C LYS A 107 -5.68 -4.48 -21.84
N PHE A 108 -5.38 -5.65 -22.34
CA PHE A 108 -5.52 -6.89 -21.62
C PHE A 108 -4.14 -7.55 -21.53
N SER A 109 -3.71 -7.92 -20.36
CA SER A 109 -2.44 -8.61 -20.16
C SER A 109 -2.60 -9.70 -19.13
N LEU A 110 -2.36 -10.93 -19.56
CA LEU A 110 -2.19 -12.08 -18.70
C LEU A 110 -0.68 -12.35 -18.60
N LYS A 111 -0.14 -12.35 -17.40
CA LYS A 111 1.25 -12.73 -17.15
C LYS A 111 1.27 -13.91 -16.17
N PRO A 112 1.22 -15.13 -16.66
CA PRO A 112 1.61 -16.27 -15.85
C PRO A 112 3.13 -16.20 -15.66
N VAL A 113 3.60 -16.03 -14.44
CA VAL A 113 4.99 -16.26 -14.08
C VAL A 113 5.08 -17.70 -13.59
N LEU A 114 5.88 -18.48 -14.25
CA LEU A 114 5.94 -19.95 -14.15
C LEU A 114 6.24 -20.52 -12.75
N THR A 115 6.57 -19.70 -11.73
CA THR A 115 7.01 -20.24 -10.45
C THR A 115 6.49 -19.57 -9.18
N ALA A 116 6.05 -18.32 -9.18
CA ALA A 116 5.71 -17.66 -7.90
C ALA A 116 4.64 -16.57 -7.96
N CYS A 117 4.22 -16.12 -9.13
CA CYS A 117 3.28 -14.99 -9.23
C CYS A 117 2.40 -15.13 -10.47
N SER A 118 1.08 -15.10 -10.27
CA SER A 118 0.08 -14.96 -11.33
C SER A 118 -0.50 -13.55 -11.29
N ARG A 119 -0.49 -12.85 -12.41
CA ARG A 119 -1.04 -11.49 -12.51
C ARG A 119 -1.90 -11.34 -13.76
N LEU A 120 -3.16 -11.01 -13.55
CA LEU A 120 -4.10 -10.62 -14.59
C LEU A 120 -4.41 -9.14 -14.44
N VAL A 121 -4.29 -8.37 -15.51
CA VAL A 121 -4.64 -6.95 -15.53
C VAL A 121 -5.51 -6.62 -16.73
N LEU A 122 -6.50 -5.78 -16.50
CA LEU A 122 -7.46 -5.31 -17.50
C LEU A 122 -7.52 -3.78 -17.43
N THR A 123 -7.42 -3.15 -18.58
CA THR A 123 -7.78 -1.74 -18.74
C THR A 123 -8.64 -1.60 -19.98
N LEU A 124 -9.86 -1.10 -19.78
CA LEU A 124 -10.78 -0.70 -20.82
C LEU A 124 -11.01 0.80 -20.67
N ALA A 125 -10.65 1.58 -21.69
CA ALA A 125 -10.97 3.00 -21.75
C ALA A 125 -11.69 3.26 -23.04
N MET A 126 -12.84 3.91 -22.97
CA MET A 126 -13.67 4.24 -24.12
C MET A 126 -14.17 5.67 -24.03
N ARG A 127 -14.35 6.26 -25.19
CA ARG A 127 -14.87 7.58 -25.42
C ARG A 127 -16.22 7.44 -26.12
N TRP A 128 -17.24 8.11 -25.62
CA TRP A 128 -18.56 8.12 -26.23
C TRP A 128 -18.79 9.48 -26.90
N MET A 129 -19.13 9.45 -28.18
CA MET A 129 -19.35 10.57 -29.09
C MET A 129 -18.09 11.28 -29.64
N MET A 130 -18.22 11.81 -30.84
CA MET A 130 -17.15 12.55 -31.55
C MET A 130 -16.73 13.86 -30.85
N THR A 131 -17.57 14.39 -29.97
CA THR A 131 -17.36 15.62 -29.17
C THR A 131 -16.74 15.41 -27.81
N ALA A 132 -16.38 14.16 -27.44
CA ALA A 132 -15.70 13.84 -26.18
C ALA A 132 -16.41 14.23 -24.86
N PHE A 133 -17.73 14.46 -24.87
CA PHE A 133 -18.48 14.82 -23.65
C PHE A 133 -18.39 13.78 -22.53
N TYR A 134 -18.30 12.51 -22.91
CA TYR A 134 -18.26 11.41 -21.95
C TYR A 134 -17.09 10.47 -22.23
N SER A 135 -16.36 10.15 -21.19
CA SER A 135 -15.35 9.09 -21.24
C SER A 135 -15.43 8.20 -20.00
N TYR A 136 -15.15 6.93 -20.16
CA TYR A 136 -15.06 6.02 -19.02
C TYR A 136 -13.79 5.17 -19.10
N ARG A 137 -13.33 4.75 -17.94
CA ARG A 137 -12.23 3.81 -17.79
C ARG A 137 -12.61 2.76 -16.76
N LEU A 138 -12.32 1.53 -17.07
CA LEU A 138 -12.37 0.42 -16.14
C LEU A 138 -10.99 -0.19 -16.04
N THR A 139 -10.40 -0.15 -14.85
CA THR A 139 -9.12 -0.79 -14.57
C THR A 139 -9.35 -1.92 -13.59
N GLY A 140 -8.83 -3.10 -13.87
CA GLY A 140 -8.95 -4.29 -13.04
C GLY A 140 -7.60 -4.99 -12.85
N LEU A 141 -7.43 -5.61 -11.68
CA LEU A 141 -6.24 -6.38 -11.31
C LEU A 141 -6.68 -7.61 -10.50
N ALA A 142 -6.12 -8.74 -10.85
CA ALA A 142 -6.09 -9.93 -10.01
C ALA A 142 -4.65 -10.43 -9.91
N ARG A 143 -4.12 -10.60 -8.69
CA ARG A 143 -2.76 -11.07 -8.43
C ARG A 143 -2.78 -12.10 -7.33
N SER A 144 -2.03 -13.18 -7.53
CA SER A 144 -1.68 -14.14 -6.49
C SER A 144 -0.18 -14.43 -6.61
N ALA A 145 0.55 -14.35 -5.51
CA ALA A 145 1.99 -14.56 -5.47
C ALA A 145 2.40 -15.16 -4.12
N ASN A 146 3.43 -16.01 -4.15
CA ASN A 146 4.11 -16.39 -2.93
C ASN A 146 4.97 -15.23 -2.44
N ALA A 147 4.95 -14.97 -1.14
CA ALA A 147 5.90 -14.06 -0.52
C ALA A 147 7.30 -14.71 -0.43
N GLN A 148 8.30 -13.93 -0.04
CA GLN A 148 9.66 -14.44 0.15
C GLN A 148 9.72 -15.48 1.28
N GLN A 149 8.95 -15.28 2.33
CA GLN A 149 8.91 -16.17 3.51
C GLN A 149 8.04 -17.39 3.22
N LYS A 150 8.53 -18.57 3.59
CA LYS A 150 7.84 -19.85 3.39
C LYS A 150 6.43 -19.83 3.98
N GLY A 151 5.45 -20.26 3.18
CA GLY A 151 4.07 -20.40 3.62
C GLY A 151 3.31 -19.09 3.75
N SER A 152 3.83 -17.99 3.19
CA SER A 152 3.12 -16.71 3.09
C SER A 152 2.72 -16.44 1.65
N GLU A 153 1.50 -16.01 1.43
CA GLU A 153 0.92 -15.68 0.12
C GLU A 153 0.42 -14.24 0.10
N GLU A 154 0.50 -13.62 -1.06
CA GLU A 154 -0.06 -12.31 -1.34
C GLU A 154 -1.16 -12.45 -2.38
N GLN A 155 -2.38 -12.09 -2.04
CA GLN A 155 -3.51 -12.12 -2.95
C GLN A 155 -4.17 -10.75 -2.99
N ARG A 156 -4.37 -10.20 -4.20
CA ARG A 156 -4.98 -8.89 -4.40
C ARG A 156 -5.91 -8.90 -5.59
N TYR A 157 -7.12 -8.45 -5.35
CA TYR A 157 -8.15 -8.23 -6.36
C TYR A 157 -8.58 -6.79 -6.27
N ALA A 158 -8.51 -6.05 -7.37
CA ALA A 158 -8.90 -4.65 -7.37
C ALA A 158 -9.62 -4.26 -8.67
N ILE A 159 -10.56 -3.34 -8.54
CA ILE A 159 -11.31 -2.76 -9.65
C ILE A 159 -11.50 -1.26 -9.41
N ALA A 160 -11.26 -0.45 -10.43
CA ALA A 160 -11.34 0.99 -10.37
C ALA A 160 -12.10 1.55 -11.58
N PRO A 161 -13.44 1.60 -11.52
CA PRO A 161 -14.24 2.34 -12.50
C PRO A 161 -14.05 3.85 -12.34
N ALA A 162 -13.92 4.55 -13.46
CA ALA A 162 -13.87 6.00 -13.52
C ALA A 162 -14.72 6.49 -14.69
N PHE A 163 -15.38 7.63 -14.48
CA PHE A 163 -16.22 8.27 -15.47
C PHE A 163 -15.94 9.77 -15.49
N THR A 164 -15.75 10.34 -16.67
CA THR A 164 -15.56 11.79 -16.84
C THR A 164 -16.61 12.36 -17.78
N TRP A 165 -17.19 13.47 -17.35
CA TRP A 165 -18.12 14.29 -18.10
C TRP A 165 -17.54 15.69 -18.32
N ARG A 166 -17.45 16.09 -19.60
CA ARG A 166 -16.97 17.40 -20.05
C ARG A 166 -17.94 17.97 -21.06
N PRO A 167 -18.96 18.68 -20.62
CA PRO A 167 -19.93 19.28 -21.55
C PRO A 167 -19.32 20.39 -22.42
N ASP A 168 -18.29 21.06 -21.89
CA ASP A 168 -17.57 22.17 -22.51
C ASP A 168 -16.11 22.21 -22.05
N ASP A 169 -15.34 23.18 -22.55
CA ASP A 169 -13.93 23.35 -22.19
C ASP A 169 -13.73 23.94 -20.78
N LYS A 170 -14.80 24.45 -20.15
CA LYS A 170 -14.79 25.10 -18.84
C LYS A 170 -15.20 24.16 -17.71
N THR A 171 -15.89 23.07 -18.03
CA THR A 171 -16.48 22.16 -17.04
C THR A 171 -15.86 20.78 -17.16
N ASN A 172 -15.36 20.26 -16.04
CA ASN A 172 -14.87 18.91 -15.94
C ASN A 172 -15.37 18.26 -14.64
N PHE A 173 -16.14 17.19 -14.78
CA PHE A 173 -16.56 16.35 -13.66
C PHE A 173 -16.02 14.95 -13.86
N THR A 174 -15.24 14.47 -12.89
CA THR A 174 -14.70 13.10 -12.91
C THR A 174 -15.12 12.35 -11.67
N PHE A 175 -15.92 11.31 -11.87
CA PHE A 175 -16.24 10.34 -10.84
C PHE A 175 -15.13 9.29 -10.79
N LEU A 176 -14.67 8.96 -9.58
CA LEU A 176 -13.60 8.01 -9.31
C LEU A 176 -14.05 7.02 -8.25
N SER A 177 -13.76 5.75 -8.48
CA SER A 177 -13.98 4.72 -7.47
C SER A 177 -12.82 3.74 -7.44
N TYR A 178 -12.67 3.08 -6.31
CA TYR A 178 -11.63 2.07 -6.08
C TYR A 178 -12.16 1.04 -5.09
N PHE A 179 -12.11 -0.20 -5.48
CA PHE A 179 -12.48 -1.33 -4.64
C PHE A 179 -11.36 -2.36 -4.68
N GLN A 180 -10.85 -2.73 -3.51
CA GLN A 180 -9.77 -3.70 -3.38
C GLN A 180 -10.10 -4.70 -2.29
N ASN A 181 -9.81 -5.97 -2.55
CA ASN A 181 -9.86 -7.04 -1.58
C ASN A 181 -8.51 -7.79 -1.60
N GLU A 182 -7.91 -7.90 -0.44
CA GLU A 182 -6.70 -8.69 -0.19
C GLU A 182 -7.02 -9.76 0.84
N PRO A 183 -7.40 -10.97 0.42
CA PRO A 183 -7.61 -12.08 1.35
C PRO A 183 -6.34 -12.41 2.14
N GLU A 184 -5.17 -12.29 1.49
CA GLU A 184 -3.85 -12.48 2.08
C GLU A 184 -2.92 -11.34 1.66
N THR A 185 -2.42 -10.58 2.64
CA THR A 185 -1.55 -9.41 2.39
C THR A 185 -0.07 -9.76 2.37
N GLY A 186 0.29 -11.04 2.57
CA GLY A 186 1.68 -11.49 2.61
C GLY A 186 2.23 -11.65 4.03
N TYR A 187 3.54 -11.69 4.09
CA TYR A 187 4.27 -11.85 5.35
C TYR A 187 4.16 -10.61 6.24
N TYR A 188 3.83 -10.86 7.51
CA TYR A 188 3.91 -9.87 8.58
C TYR A 188 4.75 -10.42 9.72
N GLY A 189 5.92 -9.85 9.93
CA GLY A 189 6.82 -10.28 10.99
C GLY A 189 8.12 -9.49 11.01
N TRP A 190 8.90 -9.70 12.07
CA TRP A 190 10.21 -9.09 12.27
C TRP A 190 11.18 -10.13 12.77
N LEU A 191 12.32 -10.20 12.11
CA LEU A 191 13.41 -11.06 12.55
C LEU A 191 14.39 -10.27 13.42
N PRO A 192 14.93 -10.87 14.48
CA PRO A 192 15.96 -10.24 15.29
C PRO A 192 17.26 -10.11 14.48
N LYS A 193 18.17 -9.25 14.93
CA LYS A 193 19.51 -9.13 14.32
C LYS A 193 20.32 -10.42 14.43
N GLU A 194 20.13 -11.14 15.52
CA GLU A 194 20.73 -12.46 15.76
C GLU A 194 20.13 -13.48 14.78
N GLY A 195 20.99 -14.12 14.05
CA GLY A 195 20.61 -15.05 12.98
C GLY A 195 20.34 -14.38 11.63
N THR A 196 20.22 -13.05 11.57
CA THR A 196 20.08 -12.31 10.32
C THR A 196 21.33 -11.48 10.00
N VAL A 197 21.55 -10.36 10.69
CA VAL A 197 22.72 -9.51 10.56
C VAL A 197 23.92 -10.16 11.25
N GLU A 198 23.76 -10.57 12.49
CA GLU A 198 24.75 -11.29 13.27
C GLU A 198 24.48 -12.79 13.23
N PRO A 199 25.50 -13.65 13.21
CA PRO A 199 25.31 -15.10 13.32
C PRO A 199 24.65 -15.49 14.65
N LEU A 200 23.94 -16.60 14.65
CA LEU A 200 23.52 -17.26 15.87
C LEU A 200 24.75 -17.76 16.68
N PRO A 201 24.62 -18.08 17.98
CA PRO A 201 25.72 -18.58 18.81
C PRO A 201 26.44 -19.80 18.21
N ASN A 202 25.76 -20.59 17.39
CA ASN A 202 26.32 -21.74 16.66
C ASN A 202 27.00 -21.36 15.31
N GLY A 203 27.20 -20.06 15.03
CA GLY A 203 27.80 -19.55 13.80
C GLY A 203 26.90 -19.57 12.56
N LYS A 204 25.67 -20.08 12.66
CA LYS A 204 24.75 -20.17 11.53
C LYS A 204 23.88 -18.93 11.40
N ARG A 205 23.34 -18.71 10.20
CA ARG A 205 22.32 -17.69 9.91
C ARG A 205 21.00 -18.37 9.55
N LEU A 206 19.92 -17.65 9.79
CA LEU A 206 18.58 -18.06 9.34
C LEU A 206 18.51 -18.06 7.82
N PRO A 207 17.80 -19.00 7.21
CA PRO A 207 17.53 -18.96 5.77
C PRO A 207 16.82 -17.65 5.37
N THR A 208 17.04 -17.18 4.16
CA THR A 208 16.41 -15.92 3.66
C THR A 208 14.91 -16.03 3.50
N ASP A 209 14.37 -17.23 3.46
CA ASP A 209 12.95 -17.57 3.37
C ASP A 209 12.34 -18.00 4.71
N PHE A 210 13.10 -17.80 5.81
CA PHE A 210 12.64 -18.15 7.16
C PHE A 210 11.37 -17.38 7.53
N ASN A 211 10.40 -18.10 8.07
CA ASN A 211 9.15 -17.55 8.59
C ASN A 211 9.00 -17.97 10.05
N GLU A 212 9.02 -17.01 10.95
CA GLU A 212 8.86 -17.21 12.39
C GLU A 212 7.40 -17.33 12.80
N GLY A 213 6.48 -17.02 11.90
CA GLY A 213 5.05 -17.02 12.14
C GLY A 213 4.45 -18.42 12.30
N ALA A 214 3.19 -18.46 12.63
CA ALA A 214 2.40 -19.68 12.63
C ALA A 214 1.87 -19.98 11.21
N LYS A 215 1.61 -21.26 10.91
CA LYS A 215 1.05 -21.67 9.60
C LYS A 215 -0.32 -21.08 9.31
N ASN A 216 -1.07 -20.71 10.35
CA ASN A 216 -2.41 -20.15 10.27
C ASN A 216 -2.44 -18.63 10.49
N ASN A 217 -1.30 -17.96 10.32
CA ASN A 217 -1.29 -16.51 10.26
C ASN A 217 -2.16 -16.04 9.11
N THR A 218 -3.07 -15.10 9.40
CA THR A 218 -3.90 -14.45 8.40
C THR A 218 -3.83 -12.95 8.56
N TYR A 219 -3.80 -12.25 7.45
CA TYR A 219 -3.93 -10.80 7.41
C TYR A 219 -4.65 -10.40 6.12
N SER A 220 -5.88 -9.97 6.28
CA SER A 220 -6.75 -9.56 5.17
C SER A 220 -7.03 -8.07 5.22
N ARG A 221 -7.34 -7.50 4.03
CA ARG A 221 -7.72 -6.10 3.88
C ARG A 221 -8.82 -5.94 2.84
N ASN A 222 -9.78 -5.07 3.13
CA ASN A 222 -10.81 -4.65 2.20
C ASN A 222 -10.89 -3.13 2.16
N GLU A 223 -10.70 -2.55 0.97
CA GLU A 223 -10.70 -1.10 0.75
C GLU A 223 -11.79 -0.71 -0.23
N LYS A 224 -12.52 0.34 0.12
CA LYS A 224 -13.58 0.91 -0.72
C LYS A 224 -13.44 2.42 -0.73
N MET A 225 -13.34 2.99 -1.90
CA MET A 225 -13.26 4.44 -2.07
C MET A 225 -14.18 4.86 -3.21
N VAL A 226 -14.91 5.93 -2.98
CA VAL A 226 -15.81 6.55 -3.96
C VAL A 226 -15.71 8.06 -3.82
N GLY A 227 -15.56 8.75 -4.94
CA GLY A 227 -15.41 10.19 -4.89
C GLY A 227 -15.57 10.85 -6.26
N TYR A 228 -15.36 12.15 -6.27
CA TYR A 228 -15.34 12.93 -7.51
C TYR A 228 -14.36 14.09 -7.43
N SER A 229 -13.97 14.54 -8.60
CA SER A 229 -13.30 15.81 -8.84
C SER A 229 -14.18 16.65 -9.76
N PHE A 230 -14.42 17.87 -9.39
CA PHE A 230 -15.19 18.86 -10.15
C PHE A 230 -14.37 20.13 -10.33
N ASP A 231 -14.26 20.56 -11.56
CA ASP A 231 -13.63 21.84 -11.94
C ASP A 231 -14.59 22.59 -12.83
N HIS A 232 -14.84 23.87 -12.52
CA HIS A 232 -15.64 24.74 -13.38
C HIS A 232 -15.07 26.16 -13.40
N GLU A 233 -14.82 26.66 -14.59
CA GLU A 233 -14.33 28.00 -14.86
C GLU A 233 -15.50 28.90 -15.27
N PHE A 234 -15.96 29.74 -14.33
CA PHE A 234 -17.06 30.68 -14.58
C PHE A 234 -16.65 31.80 -15.53
N ASN A 235 -15.43 32.29 -15.36
CA ASN A 235 -14.80 33.33 -16.18
C ASN A 235 -13.27 33.28 -15.99
N ASP A 236 -12.55 34.15 -16.68
CA ASP A 236 -11.07 34.21 -16.65
C ASP A 236 -10.49 34.48 -15.26
N THR A 237 -11.30 34.96 -14.32
CA THR A 237 -10.87 35.34 -12.97
C THR A 237 -11.33 34.34 -11.92
N PHE A 238 -12.45 33.63 -12.11
CA PHE A 238 -13.09 32.82 -11.09
C PHE A 238 -13.26 31.37 -11.56
N THR A 239 -12.54 30.46 -10.88
CA THR A 239 -12.59 29.01 -11.08
C THR A 239 -12.94 28.35 -9.76
N VAL A 240 -13.87 27.40 -9.76
CA VAL A 240 -14.20 26.55 -8.62
C VAL A 240 -13.64 25.16 -8.86
N ARG A 241 -12.94 24.63 -7.86
CA ARG A 241 -12.46 23.26 -7.83
C ARG A 241 -12.92 22.57 -6.56
N GLN A 242 -13.44 21.37 -6.69
CA GLN A 242 -13.90 20.59 -5.55
C GLN A 242 -13.49 19.13 -5.73
N ASN A 243 -12.84 18.56 -4.71
CA ASN A 243 -12.55 17.15 -4.61
C ASN A 243 -13.23 16.56 -3.37
N LEU A 244 -13.93 15.47 -3.53
CA LEU A 244 -14.57 14.76 -2.44
C LEU A 244 -14.32 13.27 -2.56
N ARG A 245 -14.01 12.62 -1.44
CA ARG A 245 -13.88 11.16 -1.38
C ARG A 245 -14.41 10.61 -0.06
N PHE A 246 -15.23 9.60 -0.15
CA PHE A 246 -15.50 8.67 0.95
C PHE A 246 -14.53 7.49 0.82
N ALA A 247 -13.90 7.10 1.92
CA ALA A 247 -13.02 5.96 2.00
C ALA A 247 -13.32 5.11 3.23
N GLU A 248 -13.38 3.81 3.04
CA GLU A 248 -13.53 2.78 4.08
C GLU A 248 -12.40 1.76 3.89
N ASN A 249 -11.70 1.45 4.98
CA ASN A 249 -10.67 0.43 5.00
C ASN A 249 -10.90 -0.49 6.21
N LYS A 250 -11.06 -1.78 5.95
CA LYS A 250 -11.22 -2.82 6.96
C LYS A 250 -10.07 -3.80 6.87
N THR A 251 -9.43 -4.06 8.01
CA THR A 251 -8.38 -5.07 8.14
C THR A 251 -8.76 -6.07 9.22
N SER A 252 -8.38 -7.32 9.01
CA SER A 252 -8.44 -8.35 10.05
C SER A 252 -7.10 -9.07 10.09
N GLN A 253 -6.49 -9.09 11.25
CA GLN A 253 -5.20 -9.70 11.48
C GLN A 253 -5.29 -10.72 12.62
N ASN A 254 -4.82 -11.93 12.32
CA ASN A 254 -4.59 -12.99 13.28
C ASN A 254 -3.21 -13.57 13.02
N SER A 255 -2.22 -13.17 13.80
CA SER A 255 -0.84 -13.52 13.51
C SER A 255 0.02 -13.74 14.76
N VAL A 256 0.98 -14.63 14.60
CA VAL A 256 2.08 -14.82 15.52
C VAL A 256 3.34 -14.36 14.82
N TYR A 257 4.13 -13.52 15.45
CA TYR A 257 5.40 -13.02 14.91
C TYR A 257 6.50 -13.02 15.97
N GLY A 258 7.75 -13.00 15.52
CA GLY A 258 8.93 -12.90 16.41
C GLY A 258 9.01 -11.53 17.07
N TYR A 259 9.38 -11.51 18.35
CA TYR A 259 9.55 -10.27 19.14
C TYR A 259 10.99 -10.08 19.65
N GLY A 260 11.91 -10.86 19.14
CA GLY A 260 13.32 -10.89 19.55
C GLY A 260 13.74 -12.25 20.12
N VAL A 261 14.96 -12.35 20.60
CA VAL A 261 15.48 -13.59 21.22
C VAL A 261 15.17 -13.62 22.71
N CYS A 262 15.01 -14.83 23.28
CA CYS A 262 14.70 -15.01 24.68
C CYS A 262 15.85 -14.59 25.64
N SER A 263 17.07 -14.42 25.14
CA SER A 263 18.20 -13.87 25.88
C SER A 263 18.12 -12.36 26.08
N ASP A 264 17.30 -11.63 25.31
CA ASP A 264 17.10 -10.20 25.48
C ASP A 264 16.36 -9.92 26.79
N PRO A 265 16.89 -9.06 27.70
CA PRO A 265 16.22 -8.67 28.94
C PRO A 265 14.81 -8.10 28.72
N ALA A 266 14.54 -7.46 27.59
CA ALA A 266 13.23 -6.97 27.22
C ALA A 266 12.18 -8.08 27.08
N ASN A 267 12.59 -9.32 26.87
CA ASN A 267 11.71 -10.50 26.75
C ASN A 267 11.67 -11.38 28.02
N ALA A 268 12.32 -10.97 29.09
CA ALA A 268 12.45 -11.76 30.32
C ALA A 268 11.09 -12.10 30.99
N TYR A 269 10.07 -11.28 30.73
CA TYR A 269 8.70 -11.49 31.25
C TYR A 269 7.84 -12.40 30.37
N SER A 270 8.34 -12.81 29.21
CA SER A 270 7.65 -13.82 28.40
C SER A 270 7.63 -15.16 29.13
N LYS A 271 6.44 -15.73 29.36
CA LYS A 271 6.30 -17.05 29.98
C LYS A 271 7.11 -18.13 29.27
N GLN A 272 7.18 -18.05 27.94
CA GLN A 272 7.96 -18.95 27.11
C GLN A 272 9.46 -18.82 27.42
N CYS A 273 9.97 -17.59 27.45
CA CYS A 273 11.40 -17.34 27.69
C CYS A 273 11.79 -17.57 29.14
N ALA A 274 10.88 -17.35 30.11
CA ALA A 274 11.11 -17.61 31.54
C ALA A 274 11.27 -19.10 31.84
N ALA A 275 10.60 -19.97 31.09
CA ALA A 275 10.67 -21.41 31.25
C ALA A 275 11.96 -22.05 30.71
N LEU A 276 12.79 -21.31 29.97
CA LEU A 276 14.02 -21.81 29.35
C LEU A 276 15.19 -21.67 30.32
N ALA A 277 16.10 -22.67 30.29
CA ALA A 277 17.38 -22.54 30.96
C ALA A 277 18.21 -21.38 30.39
N PRO A 278 19.05 -20.68 31.19
CA PRO A 278 19.83 -19.55 30.71
C PRO A 278 20.68 -19.84 29.45
N ALA A 279 21.24 -21.06 29.38
CA ALA A 279 22.04 -21.51 28.23
C ALA A 279 21.24 -21.64 26.95
N ASP A 280 19.93 -21.88 27.01
CA ASP A 280 19.07 -22.11 25.87
C ASP A 280 18.41 -20.85 25.36
N LYS A 281 18.34 -19.77 26.17
CA LYS A 281 17.62 -18.53 25.83
C LYS A 281 18.08 -17.87 24.54
N GLY A 282 19.37 -17.99 24.19
CA GLY A 282 19.92 -17.44 22.94
C GLY A 282 19.51 -18.20 21.67
N HIS A 283 18.89 -19.38 21.82
CA HIS A 283 18.49 -20.24 20.69
C HIS A 283 16.99 -20.16 20.35
N TYR A 284 16.20 -19.45 21.18
CA TYR A 284 14.75 -19.39 21.02
C TYR A 284 14.26 -17.96 20.76
N LEU A 285 13.33 -17.84 19.83
CA LEU A 285 12.61 -16.62 19.55
C LEU A 285 11.43 -16.47 20.51
N ALA A 286 11.32 -15.30 21.14
CA ALA A 286 10.10 -14.88 21.79
C ALA A 286 9.04 -14.57 20.71
N ARG A 287 7.82 -15.11 20.85
CA ARG A 287 6.72 -14.90 19.93
C ARG A 287 5.60 -14.12 20.59
N LYS A 288 5.01 -13.22 19.83
CA LYS A 288 3.83 -12.45 20.23
C LYS A 288 2.67 -12.83 19.33
N TYR A 289 1.51 -13.04 19.96
CA TYR A 289 0.24 -13.24 19.27
C TYR A 289 -0.51 -11.91 19.19
N VAL A 290 -1.03 -11.59 18.03
CA VAL A 290 -1.83 -10.40 17.80
C VAL A 290 -3.11 -10.79 17.08
N VAL A 291 -4.22 -10.32 17.61
CA VAL A 291 -5.51 -10.26 16.94
C VAL A 291 -5.88 -8.79 16.87
N ASP A 292 -6.08 -8.29 15.67
CA ASP A 292 -6.51 -6.93 15.44
C ASP A 292 -7.51 -6.90 14.28
N ASP A 293 -8.66 -6.28 14.55
CA ASP A 293 -9.69 -6.04 13.56
C ASP A 293 -9.89 -4.53 13.48
N GLY A 294 -9.34 -3.93 12.44
CA GLY A 294 -9.34 -2.50 12.24
C GLY A 294 -10.37 -2.05 11.20
N GLU A 295 -11.13 -1.04 11.53
CA GLU A 295 -11.99 -0.33 10.58
C GLU A 295 -11.70 1.16 10.60
N ALA A 296 -11.53 1.76 9.42
CA ALA A 296 -11.46 3.19 9.25
C ALA A 296 -12.32 3.62 8.08
N ALA A 297 -13.27 4.51 8.35
CA ALA A 297 -14.11 5.12 7.32
C ALA A 297 -14.11 6.63 7.48
N LYS A 298 -13.97 7.36 6.38
CA LYS A 298 -13.99 8.83 6.41
C LYS A 298 -14.45 9.43 5.09
N LEU A 299 -15.24 10.48 5.21
CA LEU A 299 -15.54 11.42 4.13
C LEU A 299 -14.47 12.52 4.11
N LEU A 300 -13.81 12.71 2.98
CA LEU A 300 -12.80 13.73 2.74
C LEU A 300 -13.32 14.74 1.72
N ARG A 301 -13.14 16.01 2.02
CA ARG A 301 -13.56 17.15 1.18
C ARG A 301 -12.37 18.01 0.82
#